data_5e48cebd0f3c0fc4d2f98f3bca5d492b
#
_entry.id   5e48cebd0f3c0fc4d2f98f3bca5d492b
#
_cell.length_a   1.000
_cell.length_b   1.000
_cell.length_c   1.000
_cell.angle_alpha   90.00
_cell.angle_beta   90.00
_cell.angle_gamma   90.00
#
_symmetry.space_group_name_H-M   'P 1'
#
loop_
_entity.id
_entity.type
_entity.pdbx_description
1 polymer ?
#
loop_
_entity_poly.entity_id
_entity_poly.type
_entity_poly.pdbx_seq_one_letter_code
_entity_poly.pdbx_strand_id
1 'polypeptide(L)'
;MLFRSVAEQAVVLHDGSVADEQLLAALSALSYTVGEVRDGNFRPESMQRITTPELAQAFIDAQVDLLQKQVGDGSVLLALSGGVDSSVVAALLIKAVGRQLTAIHVNHGLMRKGESQQVIDVFEKQLGANLIFIDATDRFLDKLAGVADPESKRKIIGAEFISVFDEEAAKLSGIGFLGQGTIYPDILESNDGIKAHHNVGDLPEEVKLELVEPLKLLFKDEVRMVGAALGLPESMVNRQPFPGPGLGGRCVGAITRDRLEAVRESDAILREEFDKAGLNKSVWQYFTVVPDFKATGVKGGKRAFEWVCIIRAINTRDAMSATIARLDWALLEHSAERITHEVPGITRVLYDVTNKPTATIEYE
;
A
#
# COMPACT_ATOMS: atom_id res chain seq x y z
N MET A 1 -20.16 -18.40 6.75
CA MET A 1 -20.36 -17.25 7.66
C MET A 1 -19.01 -16.82 8.19
N LEU A 2 -18.61 -15.57 7.98
CA LEU A 2 -17.35 -15.00 8.44
C LEU A 2 -17.61 -13.93 9.49
N PHE A 3 -16.86 -13.95 10.58
CA PHE A 3 -16.92 -12.96 11.65
C PHE A 3 -15.70 -12.04 11.56
N ARG A 4 -15.93 -10.74 11.56
CA ARG A 4 -14.89 -9.73 11.66
C ARG A 4 -15.25 -8.70 12.72
N SER A 5 -14.30 -8.37 13.57
CA SER A 5 -14.42 -7.25 14.51
C SER A 5 -13.80 -6.01 13.89
N VAL A 6 -14.57 -4.96 13.69
CA VAL A 6 -14.11 -3.65 13.27
C VAL A 6 -14.55 -2.67 14.35
N ALA A 7 -13.58 -2.11 15.09
CA ALA A 7 -13.78 -1.00 16.02
C ALA A 7 -15.10 -1.05 16.84
N GLU A 8 -15.28 -2.05 17.68
CA GLU A 8 -16.45 -2.26 18.54
C GLU A 8 -17.70 -2.87 17.87
N GLN A 9 -17.69 -3.13 16.56
CA GLN A 9 -18.78 -3.83 15.87
C GLN A 9 -18.22 -5.06 15.16
N ALA A 10 -18.84 -6.21 15.37
CA ALA A 10 -18.58 -7.40 14.58
C ALA A 10 -19.43 -7.36 13.30
N VAL A 11 -18.82 -7.67 12.18
CA VAL A 11 -19.51 -7.78 10.89
C VAL A 11 -19.68 -9.26 10.56
N VAL A 12 -20.89 -9.67 10.24
CA VAL A 12 -21.22 -11.01 9.77
C VAL A 12 -21.55 -10.91 8.29
N LEU A 13 -20.79 -11.60 7.46
CA LEU A 13 -21.03 -11.68 6.02
C LEU A 13 -21.54 -13.07 5.65
N HIS A 14 -22.47 -13.15 4.69
CA HIS A 14 -23.00 -14.39 4.14
C HIS A 14 -23.13 -14.29 2.62
N ASP A 15 -23.15 -15.42 1.97
CA ASP A 15 -23.21 -15.56 0.50
C ASP A 15 -24.64 -15.73 -0.05
N GLY A 16 -25.64 -15.36 0.73
CA GLY A 16 -27.05 -15.57 0.39
C GLY A 16 -27.56 -17.01 0.62
N SER A 17 -26.67 -17.94 0.96
CA SER A 17 -27.07 -19.33 1.23
C SER A 17 -27.69 -19.54 2.62
N VAL A 18 -27.61 -18.54 3.50
CA VAL A 18 -28.20 -18.60 4.85
C VAL A 18 -29.68 -18.25 4.76
N ALA A 19 -30.50 -19.30 4.73
CA ALA A 19 -31.97 -19.17 4.68
C ALA A 19 -32.61 -18.84 6.03
N ASP A 20 -31.82 -18.69 7.10
CA ASP A 20 -32.36 -18.49 8.46
C ASP A 20 -32.47 -17.00 8.79
N GLU A 21 -33.61 -16.39 8.40
CA GLU A 21 -33.93 -14.99 8.70
C GLU A 21 -33.95 -14.73 10.23
N GLN A 22 -34.26 -15.74 11.06
CA GLN A 22 -34.27 -15.58 12.52
C GLN A 22 -32.83 -15.43 13.05
N LEU A 23 -31.89 -16.17 12.51
CA LEU A 23 -30.46 -16.05 12.87
C LEU A 23 -29.93 -14.70 12.48
N LEU A 24 -30.22 -14.23 11.27
CA LEU A 24 -29.76 -12.89 10.77
C LEU A 24 -30.38 -11.76 11.60
N ALA A 25 -31.66 -11.87 11.96
CA ALA A 25 -32.34 -10.92 12.84
C ALA A 25 -31.75 -10.92 14.26
N ALA A 26 -31.43 -12.10 14.81
CA ALA A 26 -30.81 -12.22 16.12
C ALA A 26 -29.37 -11.58 16.14
N LEU A 27 -28.58 -11.78 15.08
CA LEU A 27 -27.27 -11.17 14.96
C LEU A 27 -27.37 -9.64 14.86
N SER A 28 -28.32 -9.12 14.09
CA SER A 28 -28.57 -7.67 14.00
C SER A 28 -29.03 -7.10 15.35
N ALA A 29 -29.86 -7.82 16.11
CA ALA A 29 -30.31 -7.42 17.44
C ALA A 29 -29.17 -7.37 18.48
N LEU A 30 -28.08 -8.12 18.24
CA LEU A 30 -26.87 -8.09 19.05
C LEU A 30 -25.83 -7.03 18.57
N SER A 31 -26.27 -6.05 17.77
CA SER A 31 -25.42 -4.99 17.20
C SER A 31 -24.36 -5.49 16.23
N TYR A 32 -24.54 -6.65 15.61
CA TYR A 32 -23.71 -7.08 14.49
C TYR A 32 -24.21 -6.43 13.20
N THR A 33 -23.26 -5.97 12.37
CA THR A 33 -23.58 -5.59 11.00
C THR A 33 -23.66 -6.85 10.16
N VAL A 34 -24.83 -7.09 9.53
CA VAL A 34 -25.05 -8.24 8.65
C VAL A 34 -25.03 -7.75 7.21
N GLY A 35 -24.14 -8.32 6.39
CA GLY A 35 -24.00 -7.99 4.97
C GLY A 35 -24.02 -9.23 4.09
N GLU A 36 -24.66 -9.13 2.93
CA GLU A 36 -24.63 -10.14 1.87
C GLU A 36 -23.52 -9.82 0.87
N VAL A 37 -22.68 -10.80 0.58
CA VAL A 37 -21.66 -10.73 -0.46
C VAL A 37 -22.16 -11.48 -1.68
N ARG A 38 -22.43 -10.76 -2.78
CA ARG A 38 -23.04 -11.30 -4.00
C ARG A 38 -22.00 -11.73 -5.02
N ASP A 39 -22.38 -12.73 -5.84
CA ASP A 39 -21.81 -13.07 -7.15
C ASP A 39 -20.27 -13.17 -7.25
N GLY A 40 -19.72 -14.29 -6.76
CA GLY A 40 -18.30 -14.64 -6.98
C GLY A 40 -17.29 -13.80 -6.20
N ASN A 41 -17.77 -12.88 -5.35
CA ASN A 41 -16.94 -12.08 -4.45
C ASN A 41 -16.75 -12.76 -3.09
N PHE A 42 -17.46 -13.85 -2.83
CA PHE A 42 -17.28 -14.65 -1.63
C PHE A 42 -16.24 -15.73 -1.86
N ARG A 43 -15.25 -15.84 -0.96
CA ARG A 43 -14.25 -16.90 -1.04
C ARG A 43 -14.93 -18.23 -0.73
N PRO A 44 -14.93 -19.22 -1.66
CA PRO A 44 -15.51 -20.52 -1.40
C PRO A 44 -14.83 -21.24 -0.24
N GLU A 45 -15.58 -21.92 0.63
CA GLU A 45 -15.01 -22.74 1.72
C GLU A 45 -14.08 -23.85 1.18
N SER A 46 -14.36 -24.34 -0.03
CA SER A 46 -13.53 -25.32 -0.72
C SER A 46 -12.19 -24.77 -1.20
N MET A 47 -12.01 -23.43 -1.25
CA MET A 47 -10.76 -22.82 -1.67
C MET A 47 -9.69 -22.99 -0.60
N GLN A 48 -8.73 -23.86 -0.87
CA GLN A 48 -7.60 -24.09 0.04
C GLN A 48 -6.77 -22.84 0.22
N ARG A 49 -6.30 -22.61 1.47
CA ARG A 49 -5.33 -21.53 1.78
C ARG A 49 -3.98 -21.82 1.12
N ILE A 50 -3.39 -20.79 0.51
CA ILE A 50 -2.05 -20.88 -0.07
C ILE A 50 -1.02 -20.72 1.06
N THR A 51 -0.49 -21.86 1.51
CA THR A 51 0.46 -21.92 2.64
C THR A 51 1.80 -22.54 2.26
N THR A 52 1.93 -23.05 1.02
CA THR A 52 3.18 -23.63 0.52
C THR A 52 3.51 -23.10 -0.88
N PRO A 53 4.79 -23.18 -1.29
CA PRO A 53 5.19 -22.80 -2.65
C PRO A 53 4.48 -23.57 -3.76
N GLU A 54 4.17 -24.85 -3.53
CA GLU A 54 3.48 -25.71 -4.50
C GLU A 54 2.03 -25.23 -4.72
N LEU A 55 1.33 -24.85 -3.65
CA LEU A 55 -0.01 -24.28 -3.74
C LEU A 55 0.01 -22.92 -4.43
N ALA A 56 1.04 -22.11 -4.17
CA ALA A 56 1.23 -20.85 -4.86
C ALA A 56 1.46 -21.05 -6.36
N GLN A 57 2.27 -22.04 -6.74
CA GLN A 57 2.51 -22.36 -8.16
C GLN A 57 1.23 -22.86 -8.83
N ALA A 58 0.48 -23.75 -8.19
CA ALA A 58 -0.79 -24.25 -8.72
C ALA A 58 -1.82 -23.10 -8.91
N PHE A 59 -1.87 -22.15 -7.98
CA PHE A 59 -2.69 -20.95 -8.13
C PHE A 59 -2.24 -20.09 -9.32
N ILE A 60 -0.93 -19.88 -9.48
CA ILE A 60 -0.35 -19.12 -10.60
C ILE A 60 -0.76 -19.75 -11.94
N ASP A 61 -0.58 -21.06 -12.07
CA ASP A 61 -0.88 -21.75 -13.31
C ASP A 61 -2.38 -21.66 -13.67
N ALA A 62 -3.26 -21.86 -12.68
CA ALA A 62 -4.70 -21.68 -12.86
C ALA A 62 -5.10 -20.23 -13.22
N GLN A 63 -4.47 -19.24 -12.57
CA GLN A 63 -4.75 -17.85 -12.87
C GLN A 63 -4.25 -17.43 -14.24
N VAL A 64 -3.08 -17.91 -14.67
CA VAL A 64 -2.55 -17.65 -16.02
C VAL A 64 -3.53 -18.14 -17.07
N ASP A 65 -4.06 -19.37 -16.95
CA ASP A 65 -5.04 -19.91 -17.87
C ASP A 65 -6.35 -19.09 -17.91
N LEU A 66 -6.81 -18.63 -16.73
CA LEU A 66 -8.01 -17.78 -16.63
C LEU A 66 -7.80 -16.41 -17.27
N LEU A 67 -6.68 -15.77 -16.98
CA LEU A 67 -6.32 -14.47 -17.53
C LEU A 67 -6.16 -14.52 -19.06
N GLN A 68 -5.54 -15.56 -19.60
CA GLN A 68 -5.42 -15.76 -21.05
C GLN A 68 -6.79 -15.88 -21.72
N LYS A 69 -7.72 -16.61 -21.10
CA LYS A 69 -9.09 -16.76 -21.62
C LYS A 69 -9.89 -15.48 -21.51
N GLN A 70 -9.76 -14.75 -20.39
CA GLN A 70 -10.50 -13.51 -20.16
C GLN A 70 -10.02 -12.40 -21.11
N VAL A 71 -8.70 -12.22 -21.22
CA VAL A 71 -8.11 -11.13 -22.01
C VAL A 71 -8.11 -11.44 -23.50
N GLY A 72 -7.89 -12.70 -23.90
CA GLY A 72 -7.79 -13.09 -25.31
C GLY A 72 -6.73 -12.28 -26.04
N ASP A 73 -7.14 -11.65 -27.15
CA ASP A 73 -6.29 -10.75 -27.96
C ASP A 73 -6.32 -9.27 -27.47
N GLY A 74 -7.02 -8.99 -26.39
CA GLY A 74 -7.18 -7.64 -25.84
C GLY A 74 -5.93 -7.12 -25.14
N SER A 75 -5.96 -5.84 -24.77
CA SER A 75 -4.88 -5.17 -24.02
C SER A 75 -5.34 -4.77 -22.62
N VAL A 76 -4.45 -4.95 -21.65
CA VAL A 76 -4.69 -4.66 -20.23
C VAL A 76 -3.90 -3.42 -19.83
N LEU A 77 -4.54 -2.49 -19.16
CA LEU A 77 -3.89 -1.37 -18.47
C LEU A 77 -3.81 -1.66 -16.97
N LEU A 78 -2.71 -1.31 -16.33
CA LEU A 78 -2.51 -1.49 -14.89
C LEU A 78 -1.83 -0.28 -14.28
N ALA A 79 -2.40 0.27 -13.20
CA ALA A 79 -1.71 1.22 -12.34
C ALA A 79 -0.74 0.46 -11.40
N LEU A 80 0.56 0.59 -11.64
CA LEU A 80 1.61 -0.09 -10.90
C LEU A 80 2.14 0.83 -9.79
N SER A 81 1.52 0.78 -8.62
CA SER A 81 1.89 1.64 -7.47
C SER A 81 3.21 1.27 -6.79
N GLY A 82 3.79 0.11 -7.12
CA GLY A 82 4.93 -0.46 -6.40
C GLY A 82 4.55 -1.13 -5.07
N GLY A 83 3.28 -1.17 -4.70
CA GLY A 83 2.76 -1.99 -3.60
C GLY A 83 2.79 -3.48 -3.96
N VAL A 84 2.76 -4.37 -2.95
CA VAL A 84 2.85 -5.81 -3.20
C VAL A 84 1.71 -6.33 -4.09
N ASP A 85 0.48 -5.84 -3.92
CA ASP A 85 -0.67 -6.35 -4.65
C ASP A 85 -0.58 -6.00 -6.13
N SER A 86 -0.38 -4.72 -6.47
CA SER A 86 -0.20 -4.29 -7.86
C SER A 86 1.01 -4.95 -8.52
N SER A 87 2.07 -5.22 -7.74
CA SER A 87 3.26 -5.92 -8.23
C SER A 87 2.99 -7.38 -8.57
N VAL A 88 2.21 -8.08 -7.73
CA VAL A 88 1.83 -9.48 -8.00
C VAL A 88 0.85 -9.56 -9.18
N VAL A 89 -0.10 -8.63 -9.29
CA VAL A 89 -0.98 -8.53 -10.48
C VAL A 89 -0.16 -8.30 -11.74
N ALA A 90 0.79 -7.36 -11.71
CA ALA A 90 1.68 -7.11 -12.85
C ALA A 90 2.44 -8.37 -13.27
N ALA A 91 3.06 -9.07 -12.33
CA ALA A 91 3.83 -10.29 -12.61
C ALA A 91 2.94 -11.42 -13.16
N LEU A 92 1.72 -11.61 -12.65
CA LEU A 92 0.74 -12.55 -13.19
C LEU A 92 0.34 -12.19 -14.63
N LEU A 93 0.03 -10.92 -14.88
CA LEU A 93 -0.36 -10.45 -16.21
C LEU A 93 0.80 -10.55 -17.20
N ILE A 94 2.03 -10.22 -16.80
CA ILE A 94 3.21 -10.42 -17.66
C ILE A 94 3.33 -11.90 -18.06
N LYS A 95 3.15 -12.82 -17.09
CA LYS A 95 3.22 -14.26 -17.34
C LYS A 95 2.09 -14.76 -18.23
N ALA A 96 0.89 -14.21 -18.09
CA ALA A 96 -0.30 -14.65 -18.81
C ALA A 96 -0.38 -14.06 -20.22
N VAL A 97 -0.22 -12.76 -20.38
CA VAL A 97 -0.51 -12.03 -21.62
C VAL A 97 0.68 -11.21 -22.15
N GLY A 98 1.80 -11.20 -21.44
CA GLY A 98 3.06 -10.61 -21.89
C GLY A 98 2.92 -9.14 -22.29
N ARG A 99 3.20 -8.82 -23.56
CA ARG A 99 3.19 -7.44 -24.08
C ARG A 99 1.82 -6.81 -24.25
N GLN A 100 0.74 -7.56 -24.06
CA GLN A 100 -0.62 -6.99 -24.03
C GLN A 100 -0.85 -6.20 -22.73
N LEU A 101 -0.01 -6.37 -21.70
CA LEU A 101 -0.01 -5.51 -20.51
C LEU A 101 0.75 -4.21 -20.79
N THR A 102 0.10 -3.08 -20.53
CA THR A 102 0.73 -1.77 -20.34
C THR A 102 0.60 -1.38 -18.87
N ALA A 103 1.72 -1.24 -18.18
CA ALA A 103 1.76 -0.81 -16.78
C ALA A 103 2.15 0.68 -16.72
N ILE A 104 1.42 1.48 -15.94
CA ILE A 104 1.74 2.89 -15.67
C ILE A 104 2.23 3.01 -14.23
N HIS A 105 3.45 3.51 -14.04
CA HIS A 105 3.99 3.86 -12.73
C HIS A 105 4.16 5.37 -12.60
N VAL A 106 3.42 5.96 -11.65
CA VAL A 106 3.47 7.39 -11.36
C VAL A 106 4.34 7.62 -10.12
N ASN A 107 5.46 8.34 -10.30
CA ASN A 107 6.21 8.89 -9.19
C ASN A 107 5.58 10.23 -8.78
N HIS A 108 4.85 10.21 -7.68
CA HIS A 108 4.21 11.40 -7.11
C HIS A 108 5.11 12.16 -6.12
N GLY A 109 6.40 11.81 -6.02
CA GLY A 109 7.35 12.45 -5.12
C GLY A 109 7.21 12.10 -3.64
N LEU A 110 6.17 11.34 -3.25
CA LEU A 110 5.92 10.93 -1.86
C LEU A 110 6.33 9.47 -1.60
N MET A 111 7.09 8.86 -2.53
CA MET A 111 7.63 7.51 -2.40
C MET A 111 8.84 7.50 -1.47
N ARG A 112 9.14 6.34 -0.86
CA ARG A 112 10.39 6.13 -0.13
C ARG A 112 11.59 6.21 -1.08
N LYS A 113 12.78 6.37 -0.50
CA LYS A 113 14.03 6.43 -1.26
C LYS A 113 14.21 5.18 -2.14
N GLY A 114 14.40 5.40 -3.43
CA GLY A 114 14.70 4.36 -4.42
C GLY A 114 13.52 3.47 -4.85
N GLU A 115 12.30 3.67 -4.33
CA GLU A 115 11.17 2.77 -4.64
C GLU A 115 10.74 2.81 -6.10
N SER A 116 10.61 4.00 -6.71
CA SER A 116 10.27 4.10 -8.14
C SER A 116 11.36 3.47 -9.02
N GLN A 117 12.63 3.64 -8.66
CA GLN A 117 13.72 2.99 -9.38
C GLN A 117 13.65 1.46 -9.27
N GLN A 118 13.30 0.93 -8.09
CA GLN A 118 13.11 -0.51 -7.91
C GLN A 118 11.97 -1.04 -8.80
N VAL A 119 10.86 -0.30 -8.92
CA VAL A 119 9.76 -0.70 -9.83
C VAL A 119 10.26 -0.78 -11.27
N ILE A 120 11.00 0.23 -11.75
CA ILE A 120 11.57 0.22 -13.10
C ILE A 120 12.53 -0.95 -13.28
N ASP A 121 13.45 -1.17 -12.34
CA ASP A 121 14.45 -2.23 -12.45
C ASP A 121 13.82 -3.62 -12.48
N VAL A 122 12.78 -3.86 -11.69
CA VAL A 122 12.10 -5.17 -11.66
C VAL A 122 11.19 -5.35 -12.87
N PHE A 123 10.29 -4.40 -13.14
CA PHE A 123 9.25 -4.64 -14.13
C PHE A 123 9.72 -4.37 -15.56
N GLU A 124 10.45 -3.31 -15.82
CA GLU A 124 10.95 -3.01 -17.16
C GLU A 124 12.17 -3.86 -17.51
N LYS A 125 13.22 -3.85 -16.64
CA LYS A 125 14.52 -4.44 -16.99
C LYS A 125 14.58 -5.95 -16.77
N GLN A 126 13.98 -6.48 -15.68
CA GLN A 126 14.04 -7.91 -15.37
C GLN A 126 12.89 -8.68 -15.99
N LEU A 127 11.65 -8.18 -15.90
CA LEU A 127 10.45 -8.86 -16.38
C LEU A 127 10.05 -8.45 -17.80
N GLY A 128 10.67 -7.41 -18.39
CA GLY A 128 10.42 -6.98 -19.77
C GLY A 128 9.02 -6.41 -20.00
N ALA A 129 8.38 -5.86 -18.95
CA ALA A 129 7.06 -5.25 -19.05
C ALA A 129 7.08 -4.01 -19.96
N ASN A 130 5.97 -3.74 -20.63
CA ASN A 130 5.72 -2.45 -21.25
C ASN A 130 5.34 -1.46 -20.13
N LEU A 131 6.35 -0.77 -19.59
CA LEU A 131 6.21 0.15 -18.46
C LEU A 131 6.28 1.60 -18.94
N ILE A 132 5.24 2.38 -18.63
CA ILE A 132 5.22 3.84 -18.77
C ILE A 132 5.54 4.43 -17.40
N PHE A 133 6.69 5.10 -17.29
CA PHE A 133 7.08 5.82 -16.09
C PHE A 133 6.80 7.30 -16.23
N ILE A 134 6.14 7.88 -15.22
CA ILE A 134 5.77 9.30 -15.19
C ILE A 134 6.32 9.91 -13.91
N ASP A 135 7.20 10.90 -14.04
CA ASP A 135 7.58 11.73 -12.91
C ASP A 135 6.65 12.94 -12.81
N ALA A 136 5.70 12.85 -11.88
CA ALA A 136 4.74 13.88 -11.56
C ALA A 136 5.06 14.61 -10.24
N THR A 137 6.30 14.46 -9.73
CA THR A 137 6.73 14.99 -8.42
C THR A 137 6.35 16.44 -8.21
N ASP A 138 6.70 17.32 -9.16
CA ASP A 138 6.41 18.76 -9.02
C ASP A 138 4.92 19.03 -9.04
N ARG A 139 4.17 18.36 -9.90
CA ARG A 139 2.72 18.49 -10.04
C ARG A 139 1.99 18.18 -8.71
N PHE A 140 2.38 17.10 -8.02
CA PHE A 140 1.80 16.74 -6.73
C PHE A 140 2.22 17.71 -5.63
N LEU A 141 3.50 18.06 -5.55
CA LEU A 141 4.00 18.93 -4.49
C LEU A 141 3.45 20.36 -4.61
N ASP A 142 3.25 20.87 -5.82
CA ASP A 142 2.65 22.19 -6.04
C ASP A 142 1.19 22.23 -5.57
N LYS A 143 0.40 21.17 -5.82
CA LYS A 143 -0.99 21.06 -5.31
C LYS A 143 -1.07 20.86 -3.79
N LEU A 144 -0.05 20.29 -3.18
CA LEU A 144 0.04 20.08 -1.74
C LEU A 144 0.65 21.26 -0.99
N ALA A 145 1.13 22.30 -1.71
CA ALA A 145 1.76 23.45 -1.09
C ALA A 145 0.80 24.16 -0.11
N GLY A 146 1.22 24.28 1.17
CA GLY A 146 0.44 24.91 2.23
C GLY A 146 -0.74 24.08 2.79
N VAL A 147 -0.97 22.86 2.27
CA VAL A 147 -2.05 21.97 2.75
C VAL A 147 -1.54 21.21 3.98
N ALA A 148 -2.10 21.51 5.16
CA ALA A 148 -1.72 20.88 6.43
C ALA A 148 -2.74 19.83 6.91
N ASP A 149 -4.00 19.92 6.49
CA ASP A 149 -5.06 19.01 6.89
C ASP A 149 -4.86 17.62 6.26
N PRO A 150 -4.80 16.53 7.06
CA PRO A 150 -4.52 15.18 6.56
C PRO A 150 -5.54 14.67 5.54
N GLU A 151 -6.81 14.96 5.76
CA GLU A 151 -7.88 14.50 4.86
C GLU A 151 -7.83 15.22 3.51
N SER A 152 -7.53 16.53 3.53
CA SER A 152 -7.30 17.32 2.33
C SER A 152 -6.09 16.82 1.54
N LYS A 153 -4.99 16.45 2.21
CA LYS A 153 -3.83 15.85 1.56
C LYS A 153 -4.23 14.55 0.84
N ARG A 154 -4.95 13.64 1.52
CA ARG A 154 -5.37 12.36 0.93
C ARG A 154 -6.23 12.57 -0.31
N LYS A 155 -7.20 13.50 -0.24
CA LYS A 155 -8.08 13.83 -1.37
C LYS A 155 -7.31 14.38 -2.55
N ILE A 156 -6.38 15.32 -2.31
CA ILE A 156 -5.56 15.90 -3.38
C ILE A 156 -4.68 14.83 -4.02
N ILE A 157 -4.00 14.02 -3.21
CA ILE A 157 -3.11 12.96 -3.72
C ILE A 157 -3.90 11.95 -4.56
N GLY A 158 -5.06 11.50 -4.05
CA GLY A 158 -5.91 10.55 -4.75
C GLY A 158 -6.44 11.10 -6.07
N ALA A 159 -7.02 12.32 -6.05
CA ALA A 159 -7.55 12.97 -7.24
C ALA A 159 -6.46 13.23 -8.30
N GLU A 160 -5.27 13.67 -7.87
CA GLU A 160 -4.17 13.95 -8.78
C GLU A 160 -3.60 12.67 -9.39
N PHE A 161 -3.53 11.58 -8.61
CA PHE A 161 -3.11 10.29 -9.13
C PHE A 161 -4.04 9.80 -10.26
N ILE A 162 -5.36 9.90 -10.05
CA ILE A 162 -6.36 9.55 -11.05
C ILE A 162 -6.17 10.44 -12.29
N SER A 163 -6.05 11.77 -12.12
CA SER A 163 -5.87 12.69 -13.25
C SER A 163 -4.64 12.38 -14.10
N VAL A 164 -3.49 12.10 -13.46
CA VAL A 164 -2.26 11.73 -14.18
C VAL A 164 -2.42 10.39 -14.89
N PHE A 165 -3.05 9.42 -14.23
CA PHE A 165 -3.29 8.09 -14.80
C PHE A 165 -4.20 8.18 -16.02
N ASP A 166 -5.32 8.93 -15.94
CA ASP A 166 -6.28 9.11 -17.03
C ASP A 166 -5.67 9.84 -18.22
N GLU A 167 -4.87 10.89 -17.98
CA GLU A 167 -4.15 11.60 -19.04
C GLU A 167 -3.21 10.68 -19.83
N GLU A 168 -2.57 9.74 -19.16
CA GLU A 168 -1.70 8.77 -19.85
C GLU A 168 -2.50 7.64 -20.49
N ALA A 169 -3.55 7.16 -19.83
CA ALA A 169 -4.45 6.15 -20.39
C ALA A 169 -5.12 6.64 -21.69
N ALA A 170 -5.52 7.92 -21.76
CA ALA A 170 -6.12 8.52 -22.92
C ALA A 170 -5.20 8.57 -24.16
N LYS A 171 -3.90 8.47 -24.01
CA LYS A 171 -2.92 8.41 -25.11
C LYS A 171 -2.82 6.99 -25.72
N LEU A 172 -3.37 5.99 -25.03
CA LEU A 172 -3.33 4.60 -25.44
C LEU A 172 -4.60 4.24 -26.23
N SER A 173 -4.45 3.34 -27.19
CA SER A 173 -5.58 2.85 -28.01
C SER A 173 -5.72 1.34 -27.84
N GLY A 174 -6.94 0.84 -27.98
CA GLY A 174 -7.22 -0.60 -27.97
C GLY A 174 -7.15 -1.26 -26.57
N ILE A 175 -7.18 -0.47 -25.50
CA ILE A 175 -7.28 -0.99 -24.14
C ILE A 175 -8.72 -1.44 -23.88
N GLY A 176 -8.90 -2.71 -23.54
CA GLY A 176 -10.20 -3.30 -23.21
C GLY A 176 -10.34 -3.66 -21.73
N PHE A 177 -9.21 -3.76 -21.01
CA PHE A 177 -9.20 -4.30 -19.65
C PHE A 177 -8.40 -3.40 -18.70
N LEU A 178 -8.85 -3.34 -17.42
CA LEU A 178 -8.16 -2.66 -16.33
C LEU A 178 -7.77 -3.68 -15.25
N GLY A 179 -6.48 -3.87 -15.04
CA GLY A 179 -5.95 -4.69 -13.96
C GLY A 179 -6.05 -3.99 -12.61
N GLN A 180 -6.49 -4.69 -11.58
CA GLN A 180 -6.59 -4.16 -10.22
C GLN A 180 -6.05 -5.12 -9.18
N GLY A 181 -5.41 -4.56 -8.14
CA GLY A 181 -4.83 -5.29 -7.01
C GLY A 181 -5.79 -5.52 -5.86
N THR A 182 -7.10 -5.63 -6.13
CA THR A 182 -8.10 -5.96 -5.12
C THR A 182 -7.79 -7.30 -4.47
N ILE A 183 -7.82 -7.36 -3.14
CA ILE A 183 -7.64 -8.57 -2.35
C ILE A 183 -8.88 -8.86 -1.50
N TYR A 184 -9.00 -10.06 -0.95
CA TYR A 184 -10.20 -10.47 -0.24
C TYR A 184 -10.59 -9.58 0.96
N PRO A 185 -9.67 -9.08 1.79
CA PRO A 185 -10.00 -8.09 2.81
C PRO A 185 -10.63 -6.81 2.27
N ASP A 186 -10.24 -6.36 1.07
CA ASP A 186 -10.84 -5.17 0.45
C ASP A 186 -12.32 -5.37 0.13
N ILE A 187 -12.68 -6.57 -0.33
CA ILE A 187 -14.07 -6.95 -0.60
C ILE A 187 -14.89 -6.98 0.71
N LEU A 188 -14.30 -7.54 1.78
CA LEU A 188 -14.96 -7.61 3.09
C LEU A 188 -15.16 -6.23 3.74
N GLU A 189 -14.34 -5.24 3.40
CA GLU A 189 -14.42 -3.86 3.94
C GLU A 189 -15.38 -2.96 3.17
N SER A 190 -15.67 -3.27 1.93
CA SER A 190 -16.60 -2.47 1.12
C SER A 190 -18.04 -2.93 1.35
N ASN A 191 -18.86 -2.07 1.98
CA ASN A 191 -20.29 -2.35 2.24
C ASN A 191 -21.12 -2.58 0.97
N ASP A 192 -20.62 -2.21 -0.22
CA ASP A 192 -21.30 -2.32 -1.50
C ASP A 192 -20.61 -3.29 -2.48
N GLY A 193 -19.63 -4.09 -2.02
CA GLY A 193 -18.92 -5.06 -2.87
C GLY A 193 -18.04 -4.47 -3.96
N ILE A 194 -18.07 -3.17 -4.16
CA ILE A 194 -17.27 -2.41 -5.13
C ILE A 194 -16.78 -1.16 -4.44
N LYS A 195 -15.47 -1.01 -4.25
CA LYS A 195 -14.91 0.29 -3.87
C LYS A 195 -15.25 1.26 -4.99
N ALA A 196 -16.04 2.29 -4.69
CA ALA A 196 -16.34 3.40 -5.60
C ALA A 196 -15.07 4.16 -6.06
N HIS A 197 -13.90 3.81 -5.53
CA HIS A 197 -12.61 4.41 -5.86
C HIS A 197 -11.96 3.84 -7.12
N HIS A 198 -12.60 2.90 -7.78
CA HIS A 198 -12.11 2.28 -9.02
C HIS A 198 -12.85 2.75 -10.27
N ASN A 199 -13.71 3.75 -10.15
CA ASN A 199 -14.01 4.54 -11.33
C ASN A 199 -12.73 5.30 -11.67
N VAL A 200 -11.98 4.78 -12.62
CA VAL A 200 -11.00 5.53 -13.39
C VAL A 200 -11.79 6.75 -13.87
N GLY A 201 -11.51 7.94 -13.30
CA GLY A 201 -12.30 9.13 -13.53
C GLY A 201 -12.34 9.44 -15.03
N ASP A 202 -13.29 10.21 -15.47
CA ASP A 202 -13.46 10.84 -16.79
C ASP A 202 -12.87 10.16 -18.05
N LEU A 203 -12.58 8.84 -18.02
CA LEU A 203 -12.50 8.10 -19.27
C LEU A 203 -13.87 8.27 -19.96
N PRO A 204 -13.92 8.62 -21.25
CA PRO A 204 -15.17 8.83 -21.97
C PRO A 204 -16.14 7.70 -21.61
N GLU A 205 -17.40 8.02 -21.26
CA GLU A 205 -18.45 7.04 -20.87
C GLU A 205 -18.60 5.88 -21.88
N GLU A 206 -18.00 6.03 -23.06
CA GLU A 206 -17.99 5.07 -24.15
C GLU A 206 -16.95 3.94 -23.97
N VAL A 207 -15.95 4.08 -23.07
CA VAL A 207 -14.91 3.05 -22.82
C VAL A 207 -15.16 2.37 -21.49
N LYS A 208 -16.06 1.39 -21.48
CA LYS A 208 -16.19 0.47 -20.32
C LYS A 208 -15.04 -0.53 -20.35
N LEU A 209 -13.99 -0.29 -19.54
CA LEU A 209 -12.94 -1.27 -19.35
C LEU A 209 -13.47 -2.43 -18.48
N GLU A 210 -13.21 -3.65 -18.91
CA GLU A 210 -13.50 -4.83 -18.09
C GLU A 210 -12.44 -5.00 -17.00
N LEU A 211 -12.87 -5.29 -15.76
CA LEU A 211 -11.97 -5.44 -14.63
C LEU A 211 -11.29 -6.81 -14.64
N VAL A 212 -9.99 -6.80 -14.36
CA VAL A 212 -9.14 -7.99 -14.19
C VAL A 212 -8.57 -7.97 -12.77
N GLU A 213 -9.13 -8.80 -11.88
CA GLU A 213 -8.84 -8.84 -10.44
C GLU A 213 -8.35 -10.23 -10.00
N PRO A 214 -7.13 -10.65 -10.39
CA PRO A 214 -6.68 -12.02 -10.18
C PRO A 214 -6.47 -12.39 -8.70
N LEU A 215 -6.38 -11.41 -7.81
CA LEU A 215 -6.08 -11.62 -6.39
C LEU A 215 -7.31 -11.47 -5.47
N LYS A 216 -8.50 -11.18 -6.02
CA LYS A 216 -9.68 -10.79 -5.26
C LYS A 216 -10.14 -11.77 -4.17
N LEU A 217 -9.75 -13.03 -4.26
CA LEU A 217 -10.08 -14.07 -3.27
C LEU A 217 -8.92 -14.41 -2.33
N LEU A 218 -7.78 -13.72 -2.43
CA LEU A 218 -6.60 -13.99 -1.62
C LEU A 218 -6.52 -13.06 -0.41
N PHE A 219 -6.02 -13.59 0.70
CA PHE A 219 -5.55 -12.78 1.82
C PHE A 219 -4.11 -12.28 1.57
N LYS A 220 -3.69 -11.28 2.31
CA LYS A 220 -2.40 -10.61 2.12
C LYS A 220 -1.19 -11.53 2.22
N ASP A 221 -1.21 -12.49 3.13
CA ASP A 221 -0.17 -13.50 3.29
C ASP A 221 -0.08 -14.44 2.08
N GLU A 222 -1.23 -14.81 1.50
CA GLU A 222 -1.29 -15.62 0.27
C GLU A 222 -0.75 -14.84 -0.95
N VAL A 223 -1.08 -13.55 -1.06
CA VAL A 223 -0.53 -12.66 -2.10
C VAL A 223 0.99 -12.63 -2.03
N ARG A 224 1.57 -12.56 -0.82
CA ARG A 224 3.02 -12.59 -0.62
C ARG A 224 3.63 -13.94 -1.06
N MET A 225 2.98 -15.05 -0.73
CA MET A 225 3.41 -16.38 -1.19
C MET A 225 3.40 -16.49 -2.72
N VAL A 226 2.35 -16.01 -3.36
CA VAL A 226 2.25 -15.96 -4.84
C VAL A 226 3.32 -15.05 -5.43
N GLY A 227 3.57 -13.88 -4.85
CA GLY A 227 4.63 -12.96 -5.28
C GLY A 227 6.02 -13.58 -5.21
N ALA A 228 6.32 -14.30 -4.13
CA ALA A 228 7.58 -15.03 -3.99
C ALA A 228 7.73 -16.15 -5.05
N ALA A 229 6.66 -16.91 -5.30
CA ALA A 229 6.64 -17.96 -6.33
C ALA A 229 6.75 -17.41 -7.77
N LEU A 230 6.30 -16.17 -8.00
CA LEU A 230 6.50 -15.44 -9.27
C LEU A 230 7.93 -14.90 -9.43
N GLY A 231 8.80 -15.02 -8.43
CA GLY A 231 10.19 -14.55 -8.47
C GLY A 231 10.35 -13.05 -8.19
N LEU A 232 9.35 -12.39 -7.62
CA LEU A 232 9.51 -11.01 -7.19
C LEU A 232 10.51 -10.90 -6.03
N PRO A 233 11.32 -9.83 -5.98
CA PRO A 233 12.30 -9.64 -4.91
C PRO A 233 11.67 -9.67 -3.50
N GLU A 234 12.39 -10.27 -2.53
CA GLU A 234 11.93 -10.35 -1.14
C GLU A 234 11.60 -8.96 -0.56
N SER A 235 12.40 -7.94 -0.91
CA SER A 235 12.18 -6.54 -0.51
C SER A 235 10.85 -5.94 -1.01
N MET A 236 10.31 -6.47 -2.11
CA MET A 236 9.03 -6.04 -2.67
C MET A 236 7.87 -6.86 -2.07
N VAL A 237 8.04 -8.18 -1.96
CA VAL A 237 7.02 -9.11 -1.46
C VAL A 237 6.79 -8.92 0.04
N ASN A 238 7.87 -8.78 0.84
CA ASN A 238 7.82 -8.60 2.29
C ASN A 238 7.82 -7.14 2.73
N ARG A 239 7.53 -6.24 1.79
CA ARG A 239 7.42 -4.81 2.07
C ARG A 239 6.46 -4.53 3.22
N GLN A 240 6.88 -3.66 4.13
CA GLN A 240 6.04 -3.16 5.21
C GLN A 240 4.84 -2.38 4.65
N PRO A 241 3.73 -2.31 5.39
CA PRO A 241 2.62 -1.45 5.04
C PRO A 241 3.10 -0.02 4.76
N PHE A 242 2.53 0.60 3.75
CA PHE A 242 2.80 1.97 3.39
C PHE A 242 1.48 2.66 3.08
N PRO A 243 1.20 3.80 3.70
CA PRO A 243 -0.10 4.45 3.55
C PRO A 243 -0.28 5.00 2.12
N GLY A 244 -1.54 5.13 1.68
CA GLY A 244 -1.86 5.68 0.36
C GLY A 244 -1.22 7.06 0.09
N PRO A 245 -1.22 8.00 1.06
CA PRO A 245 -0.52 9.29 0.90
C PRO A 245 1.02 9.20 0.87
N GLY A 246 1.59 8.01 1.03
CA GLY A 246 3.03 7.81 1.06
C GLY A 246 3.69 8.58 2.22
N LEU A 247 4.86 9.16 1.96
CA LEU A 247 5.57 10.01 2.93
C LEU A 247 4.82 11.30 3.26
N GLY A 248 3.79 11.67 2.50
CA GLY A 248 2.95 12.81 2.79
C GLY A 248 2.24 12.72 4.14
N GLY A 249 1.85 11.52 4.58
CA GLY A 249 1.28 11.27 5.91
C GLY A 249 2.31 11.23 7.05
N ARG A 250 3.60 11.21 6.71
CA ARG A 250 4.73 11.23 7.66
C ARG A 250 5.46 12.57 7.70
N CYS A 251 5.16 13.46 6.77
CA CYS A 251 5.52 14.86 6.78
C CYS A 251 4.35 15.65 7.40
N VAL A 252 4.19 15.56 8.74
CA VAL A 252 3.02 16.06 9.48
C VAL A 252 2.91 17.58 9.37
N GLY A 253 1.71 18.10 9.07
CA GLY A 253 1.49 19.49 8.70
C GLY A 253 1.73 19.76 7.20
N ALA A 254 1.86 21.02 6.77
CA ALA A 254 2.04 21.37 5.36
C ALA A 254 3.36 20.79 4.82
N ILE A 255 3.32 20.10 3.69
CA ILE A 255 4.51 19.46 3.10
C ILE A 255 5.43 20.54 2.53
N THR A 256 6.73 20.47 2.89
CA THR A 256 7.81 21.24 2.26
C THR A 256 8.85 20.27 1.70
N ARG A 257 9.54 20.66 0.62
CA ARG A 257 10.51 19.79 -0.07
C ARG A 257 11.66 19.35 0.83
N ASP A 258 12.18 20.27 1.64
CA ASP A 258 13.27 20.01 2.60
C ASP A 258 12.84 19.03 3.69
N ARG A 259 11.63 19.20 4.23
CA ARG A 259 11.12 18.32 5.27
C ARG A 259 10.70 16.95 4.74
N LEU A 260 10.14 16.89 3.54
CA LEU A 260 9.85 15.64 2.85
C LEU A 260 11.13 14.84 2.57
N GLU A 261 12.20 15.52 2.14
CA GLU A 261 13.49 14.88 1.96
C GLU A 261 14.08 14.40 3.29
N ALA A 262 13.93 15.18 4.35
CA ALA A 262 14.34 14.75 5.69
C ALA A 262 13.61 13.48 6.16
N VAL A 263 12.27 13.36 5.88
CA VAL A 263 11.52 12.11 6.11
C VAL A 263 12.10 10.97 5.30
N ARG A 264 12.34 11.19 4.00
CA ARG A 264 12.83 10.16 3.06
C ARG A 264 14.18 9.59 3.47
N GLU A 265 15.12 10.47 3.79
CA GLU A 265 16.47 10.09 4.19
C GLU A 265 16.51 9.45 5.58
N SER A 266 15.77 10.00 6.55
CA SER A 266 15.70 9.41 7.91
C SER A 266 15.01 8.04 7.91
N ASP A 267 13.96 7.85 7.11
CA ASP A 267 13.30 6.55 6.94
C ASP A 267 14.25 5.51 6.30
N ALA A 268 15.05 5.93 5.33
CA ALA A 268 16.04 5.06 4.69
C ALA A 268 17.11 4.60 5.68
N ILE A 269 17.64 5.51 6.50
CA ILE A 269 18.62 5.18 7.56
C ILE A 269 17.99 4.22 8.58
N LEU A 270 16.80 4.52 9.07
CA LEU A 270 16.12 3.67 10.05
C LEU A 270 15.93 2.25 9.50
N ARG A 271 15.48 2.12 8.26
CA ARG A 271 15.27 0.81 7.62
C ARG A 271 16.57 0.04 7.46
N GLU A 272 17.64 0.71 7.07
CA GLU A 272 18.98 0.09 6.98
C GLU A 272 19.43 -0.47 8.32
N GLU A 273 19.28 0.29 9.43
CA GLU A 273 19.67 -0.16 10.76
C GLU A 273 18.79 -1.31 11.28
N PHE A 274 17.49 -1.28 10.99
CA PHE A 274 16.59 -2.38 11.34
C PHE A 274 16.88 -3.65 10.54
N ASP A 275 17.24 -3.53 9.26
CA ASP A 275 17.63 -4.65 8.42
C ASP A 275 18.93 -5.29 8.94
N LYS A 276 19.96 -4.49 9.28
CA LYS A 276 21.21 -4.96 9.90
C LYS A 276 20.97 -5.68 11.23
N ALA A 277 20.02 -5.19 12.03
CA ALA A 277 19.65 -5.79 13.30
C ALA A 277 18.70 -7.01 13.16
N GLY A 278 18.25 -7.36 11.94
CA GLY A 278 17.30 -8.44 11.71
C GLY A 278 15.88 -8.16 12.18
N LEU A 279 15.56 -6.90 12.50
CA LEU A 279 14.26 -6.48 13.04
C LEU A 279 13.18 -6.35 11.95
N ASN A 280 13.55 -6.28 10.69
CA ASN A 280 12.64 -6.28 9.56
C ASN A 280 11.71 -7.51 9.50
N LYS A 281 12.08 -8.60 10.18
CA LYS A 281 11.29 -9.85 10.28
C LYS A 281 10.45 -9.94 11.56
N SER A 282 10.74 -9.11 12.57
CA SER A 282 10.14 -9.21 13.91
C SER A 282 9.34 -7.98 14.31
N VAL A 283 9.59 -6.82 13.72
CA VAL A 283 8.83 -5.59 13.95
C VAL A 283 7.87 -5.40 12.79
N TRP A 284 6.58 -5.31 13.08
CA TRP A 284 5.52 -5.29 12.06
C TRP A 284 5.59 -4.06 11.16
N GLN A 285 5.79 -2.86 11.76
CA GLN A 285 5.99 -1.61 11.01
C GLN A 285 6.87 -0.66 11.80
N TYR A 286 7.79 0.00 11.10
CA TYR A 286 8.65 1.05 11.63
C TYR A 286 8.92 2.10 10.56
N PHE A 287 9.02 3.35 10.99
CA PHE A 287 9.19 4.50 10.09
C PHE A 287 9.61 5.74 10.86
N THR A 288 9.99 6.78 10.14
CA THR A 288 10.23 8.11 10.68
C THR A 288 9.14 9.09 10.29
N VAL A 289 8.92 10.07 11.15
CA VAL A 289 8.00 11.18 10.96
C VAL A 289 8.74 12.48 11.21
N VAL A 290 8.53 13.49 10.37
CA VAL A 290 9.06 14.84 10.59
C VAL A 290 7.90 15.82 10.67
N PRO A 291 7.48 16.20 11.88
CA PRO A 291 6.40 17.16 12.09
C PRO A 291 6.85 18.59 11.81
N ASP A 292 5.87 19.50 11.64
CA ASP A 292 6.12 20.91 11.36
C ASP A 292 6.49 21.71 12.62
N PHE A 293 7.51 21.26 13.33
CA PHE A 293 8.13 22.05 14.39
C PHE A 293 9.65 21.83 14.47
N LYS A 294 10.34 22.84 14.99
CA LYS A 294 11.79 22.85 15.12
C LYS A 294 12.24 22.91 16.57
N ALA A 295 13.43 22.40 16.82
CA ALA A 295 14.08 22.45 18.12
C ALA A 295 15.47 23.04 18.02
N THR A 296 15.95 23.60 19.14
CA THR A 296 17.33 24.08 19.25
C THR A 296 18.28 22.89 19.39
N GLY A 297 19.37 22.93 18.63
CA GLY A 297 20.49 22.01 18.70
C GLY A 297 21.82 22.72 18.51
N VAL A 298 22.91 21.94 18.44
CA VAL A 298 24.25 22.42 18.14
C VAL A 298 24.82 21.53 17.03
N LYS A 299 25.20 22.13 15.91
CA LYS A 299 25.90 21.47 14.81
C LYS A 299 27.19 22.21 14.47
N GLY A 300 28.31 21.47 14.36
CA GLY A 300 29.62 22.09 14.06
C GLY A 300 30.00 23.20 15.02
N GLY A 301 29.65 23.08 16.33
CA GLY A 301 29.93 24.09 17.34
C GLY A 301 29.04 25.34 17.27
N LYS A 302 28.05 25.40 16.39
CA LYS A 302 27.14 26.53 16.23
C LYS A 302 25.72 26.15 16.62
N ARG A 303 24.93 27.13 17.13
CA ARG A 303 23.52 26.95 17.40
C ARG A 303 22.79 26.69 16.09
N ALA A 304 21.98 25.63 16.07
CA ALA A 304 21.07 25.26 14.98
C ALA A 304 19.62 25.28 15.50
N PHE A 305 18.67 25.59 14.62
CA PHE A 305 17.24 25.52 14.88
C PHE A 305 16.58 24.78 13.72
N GLU A 306 16.43 23.46 13.88
CA GLU A 306 16.09 22.54 12.82
C GLU A 306 14.98 21.58 13.23
N TRP A 307 14.51 20.75 12.29
CA TRP A 307 13.40 19.81 12.46
C TRP A 307 13.71 18.74 13.51
N VAL A 308 12.63 18.23 14.09
CA VAL A 308 12.64 17.05 14.96
C VAL A 308 12.19 15.86 14.13
N CYS A 309 12.90 14.75 14.25
CA CYS A 309 12.51 13.46 13.68
C CYS A 309 11.95 12.56 14.78
N ILE A 310 10.86 11.88 14.51
CA ILE A 310 10.24 10.92 15.43
C ILE A 310 10.38 9.54 14.81
N ILE A 311 10.94 8.60 15.55
CA ILE A 311 10.96 7.17 15.22
C ILE A 311 9.68 6.55 15.81
N ARG A 312 8.95 5.81 14.98
CA ARG A 312 7.83 4.98 15.41
C ARG A 312 8.07 3.55 14.99
N ALA A 313 7.94 2.60 15.91
CA ALA A 313 8.03 1.17 15.65
C ALA A 313 6.98 0.43 16.48
N ILE A 314 6.17 -0.40 15.82
CA ILE A 314 5.03 -1.06 16.45
C ILE A 314 4.90 -2.52 16.02
N ASN A 315 4.23 -3.29 16.89
CA ASN A 315 3.78 -4.64 16.62
C ASN A 315 2.26 -4.73 16.73
N THR A 316 1.65 -5.44 15.79
CA THR A 316 0.21 -5.71 15.79
C THR A 316 -0.09 -7.04 15.11
N ARG A 317 -1.29 -7.58 15.36
CA ARG A 317 -1.80 -8.77 14.66
C ARG A 317 -2.82 -8.42 13.58
N ASP A 318 -3.63 -7.41 13.83
CA ASP A 318 -4.84 -7.09 13.05
C ASP A 318 -4.95 -5.60 12.68
N ALA A 319 -3.95 -4.79 13.05
CA ALA A 319 -3.93 -3.34 12.94
C ALA A 319 -5.04 -2.61 13.74
N MET A 320 -5.89 -3.33 14.48
CA MET A 320 -6.92 -2.73 15.34
C MET A 320 -6.32 -2.20 16.64
N SER A 321 -5.46 -3.00 17.25
CA SER A 321 -4.62 -2.61 18.38
C SER A 321 -3.16 -2.77 18.01
N ALA A 322 -2.29 -1.93 18.56
CA ALA A 322 -0.85 -2.03 18.35
C ALA A 322 -0.09 -1.66 19.61
N THR A 323 0.99 -2.38 19.85
CA THR A 323 1.93 -2.08 20.93
C THR A 323 3.24 -1.58 20.37
N ILE A 324 3.92 -0.69 21.09
CA ILE A 324 5.26 -0.27 20.71
C ILE A 324 6.22 -1.47 20.66
N ALA A 325 7.12 -1.49 19.69
CA ALA A 325 8.25 -2.41 19.70
C ALA A 325 9.25 -1.98 20.79
N ARG A 326 9.67 -2.93 21.61
CA ARG A 326 10.73 -2.68 22.59
C ARG A 326 12.07 -2.89 21.91
N LEU A 327 12.70 -1.80 21.52
CA LEU A 327 13.97 -1.79 20.82
C LEU A 327 15.14 -1.73 21.80
N ASP A 328 16.28 -2.28 21.38
CA ASP A 328 17.54 -2.07 22.08
C ASP A 328 17.88 -0.58 22.08
N TRP A 329 18.27 -0.07 23.24
CA TRP A 329 18.61 1.33 23.40
C TRP A 329 19.84 1.72 22.56
N ALA A 330 20.83 0.85 22.45
CA ALA A 330 22.00 1.10 21.61
C ALA A 330 21.64 1.25 20.12
N LEU A 331 20.65 0.50 19.62
CA LEU A 331 20.15 0.66 18.26
C LEU A 331 19.46 2.02 18.07
N LEU A 332 18.64 2.45 19.03
CA LEU A 332 17.98 3.75 18.99
C LEU A 332 18.98 4.90 19.01
N GLU A 333 19.98 4.83 19.89
CA GLU A 333 21.07 5.82 19.99
C GLU A 333 21.84 5.89 18.68
N HIS A 334 22.26 4.76 18.13
CA HIS A 334 23.00 4.70 16.87
C HIS A 334 22.17 5.23 15.70
N SER A 335 20.88 4.83 15.60
CA SER A 335 19.98 5.36 14.57
C SER A 335 19.81 6.89 14.69
N ALA A 336 19.66 7.40 15.93
CA ALA A 336 19.52 8.83 16.18
C ALA A 336 20.81 9.59 15.83
N GLU A 337 21.98 9.04 16.13
CA GLU A 337 23.27 9.60 15.75
C GLU A 337 23.41 9.69 14.24
N ARG A 338 23.14 8.63 13.51
CA ARG A 338 23.17 8.62 12.04
C ARG A 338 22.19 9.65 11.46
N ILE A 339 20.93 9.65 11.90
CA ILE A 339 19.91 10.57 11.39
C ILE A 339 20.34 12.03 11.61
N THR A 340 20.83 12.39 12.78
CA THR A 340 21.23 13.78 13.07
C THR A 340 22.50 14.22 12.35
N HIS A 341 23.40 13.29 11.97
CA HIS A 341 24.64 13.59 11.26
C HIS A 341 24.45 13.54 9.74
N GLU A 342 23.72 12.56 9.22
CA GLU A 342 23.61 12.29 7.79
C GLU A 342 22.45 13.07 7.13
N VAL A 343 21.37 13.38 7.89
CA VAL A 343 20.19 14.05 7.34
C VAL A 343 20.27 15.56 7.59
N PRO A 344 20.36 16.39 6.53
CA PRO A 344 20.30 17.82 6.68
C PRO A 344 18.98 18.29 7.32
N GLY A 345 19.05 19.29 8.18
CA GLY A 345 17.85 19.91 8.77
C GLY A 345 17.24 19.15 9.95
N ILE A 346 17.86 18.08 10.45
CA ILE A 346 17.42 17.38 11.68
C ILE A 346 18.47 17.53 12.79
N THR A 347 18.04 18.04 13.96
CA THR A 347 18.91 18.19 15.14
C THR A 347 18.47 17.33 16.32
N ARG A 348 17.31 16.68 16.26
CA ARG A 348 16.77 15.91 17.38
C ARG A 348 15.97 14.72 16.88
N VAL A 349 16.15 13.56 17.55
CA VAL A 349 15.37 12.36 17.32
C VAL A 349 14.62 11.99 18.60
N LEU A 350 13.35 11.62 18.46
CA LEU A 350 12.48 11.13 19.52
C LEU A 350 12.02 9.71 19.18
N TYR A 351 11.62 8.93 20.19
CA TYR A 351 10.96 7.65 20.01
C TYR A 351 9.53 7.72 20.56
N ASP A 352 8.53 7.44 19.73
CA ASP A 352 7.12 7.43 20.14
C ASP A 352 6.78 6.12 20.84
N VAL A 353 6.45 6.21 22.13
CA VAL A 353 6.14 5.08 23.02
C VAL A 353 4.63 4.85 23.21
N THR A 354 3.77 5.46 22.37
CA THR A 354 2.33 5.40 22.56
C THR A 354 1.71 4.22 21.82
N ASN A 355 0.95 3.40 22.53
CA ASN A 355 0.21 2.29 21.95
C ASN A 355 -1.05 2.75 21.17
N LYS A 356 -1.57 1.89 20.29
CA LYS A 356 -2.92 2.01 19.73
C LYS A 356 -3.88 1.07 20.48
N PRO A 357 -5.01 1.55 21.03
CA PRO A 357 -5.29 2.94 21.32
C PRO A 357 -4.34 3.47 22.42
N THR A 358 -4.18 4.74 22.66
CA THR A 358 -4.91 5.94 22.23
C THR A 358 -4.39 6.57 20.93
N ALA A 359 -3.12 6.29 20.56
CA ALA A 359 -2.57 6.74 19.28
C ALA A 359 -3.13 5.89 18.12
N THR A 360 -2.87 6.35 16.90
CA THR A 360 -3.00 5.56 15.66
C THR A 360 -1.66 4.89 15.32
N ILE A 361 -1.61 4.09 14.25
CA ILE A 361 -0.35 3.56 13.73
C ILE A 361 0.41 4.66 13.01
N GLU A 362 -0.17 5.20 11.95
CA GLU A 362 0.38 6.37 11.23
C GLU A 362 -0.02 7.65 11.95
N TYR A 363 0.67 8.75 11.66
CA TYR A 363 0.42 10.07 12.28
C TYR A 363 -0.69 10.85 11.58
N GLU A 364 -0.84 10.64 10.26
CA GLU A 364 -1.90 11.26 9.45
C GLU A 364 -2.59 10.23 8.53
#